data_228bf18aa6db189a1515a7188f03089f
#
_entry.id   228bf18aa6db189a1515a7188f03089f
#
_cell.length_a   1.000
_cell.length_b   1.000
_cell.length_c   1.000
_cell.angle_alpha   90.00
_cell.angle_beta   90.00
_cell.angle_gamma   90.00
#
_symmetry.space_group_name_H-M   'P 1'
#
loop_
_entity.id
_entity.type
_entity.pdbx_description
1 polymer ?
#
loop_
_entity_poly.entity_id
_entity_poly.type
_entity_poly.pdbx_seq_one_letter_code
_entity_poly.pdbx_strand_id
1 'polypeptide(L)'
;MEVWDYDPSLDWPAAALAPFRDVIASPAAWARKCVREYGAELIVLQLKSTDPNGRDASAARAAQTVLEVMAAVGVPLIVWGTANNQKDEEVLKLIAEKTQDRNLCLAPVEEANHKGLGAGALAYGHRVAASSPIDVNLAKQLNILLGNLGVAKEKTLIDPTTGGLGYGLEYSYSVMERIRMAALTQEDEKLQMPLINNIGHEVWKSKEAGTGLEDAPQQGDPEKRAVLMETVSAVCYLLAGSDIVILRHPESVRLVRLFIDLLLNGGSAQGKPGIHKRLEGKEVDLAALSAAAAAGRKNIGAAPQAEVKAEGAKKEQVAGLENDNQPKPAPAARTEKKSQSEKGVNQKQAGSPAPESAGVSKPEKQQMQKTLPRRNKKEALPKTPAQEQLDLVGKLARNLDRIHGR
;
A
#
# COMPACT_ATOMS: atom_id res chain seq x y z
N MET A 1 -6.89 14.88 -2.85
CA MET A 1 -7.65 14.32 -4.01
C MET A 1 -6.71 14.06 -5.18
N GLU A 2 -7.04 13.08 -6.01
CA GLU A 2 -6.31 12.69 -7.22
C GLU A 2 -6.71 13.56 -8.41
N VAL A 3 -5.73 13.97 -9.22
CA VAL A 3 -5.87 14.70 -10.48
C VAL A 3 -4.94 14.03 -11.50
N TRP A 4 -5.41 13.81 -12.74
CA TRP A 4 -4.54 13.31 -13.80
C TRP A 4 -3.93 14.47 -14.62
N ASP A 5 -2.77 14.22 -15.18
CA ASP A 5 -2.04 15.20 -16.00
C ASP A 5 -2.60 15.37 -17.43
N TYR A 6 -3.71 14.67 -17.73
CA TYR A 6 -4.49 14.82 -18.95
C TYR A 6 -5.99 14.52 -18.71
N ASP A 7 -6.83 14.83 -19.70
CA ASP A 7 -8.26 14.53 -19.67
C ASP A 7 -8.52 13.01 -19.77
N PRO A 8 -9.01 12.35 -18.70
CA PRO A 8 -9.28 10.93 -18.65
C PRO A 8 -10.68 10.54 -19.12
N SER A 9 -11.34 11.35 -19.96
CA SER A 9 -12.74 11.10 -20.38
C SER A 9 -12.91 9.77 -21.11
N LEU A 10 -11.86 9.21 -21.68
CA LEU A 10 -11.87 7.88 -22.30
C LEU A 10 -11.56 6.73 -21.35
N ASP A 11 -11.00 7.05 -20.18
CA ASP A 11 -10.49 6.06 -19.24
C ASP A 11 -11.41 5.90 -18.01
N TRP A 12 -12.15 6.95 -17.66
CA TRP A 12 -12.93 6.98 -16.42
C TRP A 12 -14.43 6.74 -16.66
N PRO A 13 -15.12 6.05 -15.74
CA PRO A 13 -16.57 5.93 -15.78
C PRO A 13 -17.25 7.29 -15.57
N ALA A 14 -18.44 7.44 -16.13
CA ALA A 14 -19.21 8.68 -16.08
C ALA A 14 -19.40 9.25 -14.67
N ALA A 15 -19.53 8.39 -13.67
CA ALA A 15 -19.66 8.78 -12.27
C ALA A 15 -18.40 9.52 -11.76
N ALA A 16 -17.20 9.03 -12.11
CA ALA A 16 -15.94 9.69 -11.73
C ALA A 16 -15.74 11.03 -12.47
N LEU A 17 -16.22 11.13 -13.72
CA LEU A 17 -16.10 12.34 -14.54
C LEU A 17 -17.07 13.45 -14.14
N ALA A 18 -18.27 13.09 -13.67
CA ALA A 18 -19.36 14.02 -13.42
C ALA A 18 -18.98 15.25 -12.59
N PRO A 19 -18.19 15.14 -11.51
CA PRO A 19 -17.78 16.28 -10.69
C PRO A 19 -16.84 17.27 -11.38
N PHE A 20 -16.17 16.87 -12.46
CA PHE A 20 -15.03 17.60 -13.04
C PHE A 20 -15.21 18.00 -14.50
N ARG A 21 -16.35 17.72 -15.15
CA ARG A 21 -16.58 17.95 -16.59
C ARG A 21 -16.23 19.35 -17.07
N ASP A 22 -16.41 20.34 -16.21
CA ASP A 22 -16.14 21.76 -16.49
C ASP A 22 -14.64 22.12 -16.46
N VAL A 23 -13.79 21.31 -15.81
CA VAL A 23 -12.37 21.63 -15.58
C VAL A 23 -11.41 20.53 -16.00
N ILE A 24 -11.91 19.35 -16.36
CA ILE A 24 -11.12 18.12 -16.54
C ILE A 24 -10.03 18.23 -17.63
N ALA A 25 -10.22 19.12 -18.62
CA ALA A 25 -9.26 19.37 -19.68
C ALA A 25 -8.00 20.12 -19.20
N SER A 26 -8.05 20.74 -18.00
CA SER A 26 -6.93 21.51 -17.44
C SER A 26 -6.57 20.99 -16.05
N PRO A 27 -5.46 20.22 -15.89
CA PRO A 27 -5.02 19.72 -14.59
C PRO A 27 -4.90 20.83 -13.52
N ALA A 28 -4.45 22.01 -13.88
CA ALA A 28 -4.34 23.15 -12.97
C ALA A 28 -5.73 23.68 -12.51
N ALA A 29 -6.70 23.78 -13.42
CA ALA A 29 -8.07 24.19 -13.08
C ALA A 29 -8.76 23.10 -12.25
N TRP A 30 -8.55 21.84 -12.58
CA TRP A 30 -9.07 20.68 -11.87
C TRP A 30 -8.52 20.63 -10.43
N ALA A 31 -7.19 20.72 -10.25
CA ALA A 31 -6.58 20.77 -8.93
C ALA A 31 -7.12 21.93 -8.08
N ARG A 32 -7.28 23.12 -8.69
CA ARG A 32 -7.87 24.30 -8.03
C ARG A 32 -9.30 24.04 -7.56
N LYS A 33 -10.12 23.38 -8.38
CA LYS A 33 -11.50 23.01 -8.03
C LYS A 33 -11.51 22.02 -6.86
N CYS A 34 -10.65 21.00 -6.89
CA CYS A 34 -10.50 20.05 -5.77
C CYS A 34 -10.23 20.76 -4.43
N VAL A 35 -9.35 21.77 -4.44
CA VAL A 35 -9.01 22.51 -3.22
C VAL A 35 -10.14 23.46 -2.81
N ARG A 36 -10.64 24.28 -3.74
CA ARG A 36 -11.57 25.36 -3.40
C ARG A 36 -13.01 24.90 -3.14
N GLU A 37 -13.50 23.94 -3.94
CA GLU A 37 -14.89 23.49 -3.85
C GLU A 37 -15.04 22.24 -3.00
N TYR A 38 -14.07 21.32 -3.08
CA TYR A 38 -14.15 20.03 -2.40
C TYR A 38 -13.24 19.95 -1.17
N GLY A 39 -12.51 21.04 -0.87
CA GLY A 39 -11.69 21.17 0.33
C GLY A 39 -10.54 20.18 0.39
N ALA A 40 -9.95 19.78 -0.74
CA ALA A 40 -8.79 18.90 -0.72
C ALA A 40 -7.62 19.56 0.04
N GLU A 41 -7.09 18.86 1.02
CA GLU A 41 -5.96 19.34 1.84
C GLU A 41 -4.60 18.99 1.21
N LEU A 42 -4.63 18.09 0.22
CA LEU A 42 -3.47 17.62 -0.53
C LEU A 42 -3.94 17.25 -1.94
N ILE A 43 -3.12 17.52 -2.95
CA ILE A 43 -3.34 17.07 -4.33
C ILE A 43 -2.32 16.01 -4.68
N VAL A 44 -2.79 14.94 -5.32
CA VAL A 44 -1.93 13.95 -5.97
C VAL A 44 -2.08 14.13 -7.48
N LEU A 45 -1.02 14.55 -8.13
CA LEU A 45 -0.97 14.65 -9.58
C LEU A 45 -0.41 13.34 -10.14
N GLN A 46 -1.27 12.58 -10.80
CA GLN A 46 -0.92 11.33 -11.47
C GLN A 46 -0.38 11.62 -12.87
N LEU A 47 0.88 11.30 -13.10
CA LEU A 47 1.53 11.50 -14.41
C LEU A 47 1.21 10.35 -15.39
N LYS A 48 -0.07 10.08 -15.59
CA LYS A 48 -0.52 8.96 -16.45
C LYS A 48 -0.14 9.15 -17.93
N SER A 49 0.09 10.40 -18.37
CA SER A 49 0.53 10.67 -19.75
C SER A 49 1.94 10.17 -20.03
N THR A 50 2.77 9.95 -19.00
CA THR A 50 4.17 9.51 -19.16
C THR A 50 4.33 8.02 -19.32
N ASP A 51 3.24 7.23 -19.22
CA ASP A 51 3.29 5.78 -19.40
C ASP A 51 3.81 5.43 -20.81
N PRO A 52 4.93 4.69 -20.92
CA PRO A 52 5.47 4.25 -22.21
C PRO A 52 4.52 3.38 -23.04
N ASN A 53 3.61 2.66 -22.37
CA ASN A 53 2.59 1.85 -23.03
C ASN A 53 1.34 2.66 -23.43
N GLY A 54 1.29 3.93 -23.05
CA GLY A 54 0.19 4.83 -23.31
C GLY A 54 0.58 6.01 -24.21
N ARG A 55 0.63 7.21 -23.61
CA ARG A 55 0.92 8.46 -24.35
C ARG A 55 2.42 8.77 -24.47
N ASP A 56 3.25 8.17 -23.66
CA ASP A 56 4.71 8.34 -23.56
C ASP A 56 5.16 9.79 -23.60
N ALA A 57 4.46 10.64 -22.84
CA ALA A 57 4.79 12.07 -22.77
C ALA A 57 6.21 12.29 -22.24
N SER A 58 6.88 13.31 -22.74
CA SER A 58 8.23 13.63 -22.34
C SER A 58 8.30 14.16 -20.90
N ALA A 59 9.44 13.95 -20.25
CA ALA A 59 9.72 14.49 -18.91
C ALA A 59 9.55 16.02 -18.85
N ALA A 60 9.92 16.74 -19.91
CA ALA A 60 9.76 18.18 -20.00
C ALA A 60 8.28 18.60 -19.97
N ARG A 61 7.40 17.88 -20.68
CA ARG A 61 5.96 18.14 -20.67
C ARG A 61 5.35 17.86 -19.30
N ALA A 62 5.72 16.75 -18.68
CA ALA A 62 5.28 16.42 -17.33
C ALA A 62 5.71 17.46 -16.31
N ALA A 63 6.98 17.90 -16.37
CA ALA A 63 7.50 18.96 -15.48
C ALA A 63 6.74 20.29 -15.66
N GLN A 64 6.39 20.66 -16.88
CA GLN A 64 5.59 21.85 -17.16
C GLN A 64 4.20 21.75 -16.52
N THR A 65 3.52 20.60 -16.65
CA THR A 65 2.21 20.37 -16.01
C THR A 65 2.30 20.44 -14.47
N VAL A 66 3.36 19.89 -13.88
CA VAL A 66 3.60 20.00 -12.43
C VAL A 66 3.74 21.45 -11.99
N LEU A 67 4.51 22.28 -12.72
CA LEU A 67 4.68 23.70 -12.43
C LEU A 67 3.34 24.46 -12.52
N GLU A 68 2.53 24.17 -13.54
CA GLU A 68 1.20 24.78 -13.72
C GLU A 68 0.24 24.42 -12.57
N VAL A 69 0.20 23.14 -12.16
CA VAL A 69 -0.62 22.69 -11.02
C VAL A 69 -0.12 23.31 -9.72
N MET A 70 1.19 23.31 -9.48
CA MET A 70 1.79 23.89 -8.29
C MET A 70 1.50 25.40 -8.17
N ALA A 71 1.49 26.14 -9.27
CA ALA A 71 1.10 27.54 -9.29
C ALA A 71 -0.40 27.78 -9.03
N ALA A 72 -1.23 26.77 -9.28
CA ALA A 72 -2.69 26.88 -9.15
C ALA A 72 -3.21 26.59 -7.75
N VAL A 73 -2.44 25.88 -6.90
CA VAL A 73 -2.88 25.42 -5.57
C VAL A 73 -1.90 25.83 -4.48
N GLY A 74 -2.42 26.07 -3.27
CA GLY A 74 -1.61 26.40 -2.08
C GLY A 74 -1.47 25.25 -1.08
N VAL A 75 -1.80 24.02 -1.50
CA VAL A 75 -1.74 22.80 -0.65
C VAL A 75 -0.55 21.95 -1.07
N PRO A 76 -0.09 21.00 -0.20
CA PRO A 76 0.95 20.05 -0.57
C PRO A 76 0.63 19.27 -1.84
N LEU A 77 1.65 19.00 -2.64
CA LEU A 77 1.53 18.27 -3.90
C LEU A 77 2.39 17.00 -3.85
N ILE A 78 1.77 15.89 -4.15
CA ILE A 78 2.44 14.62 -4.45
C ILE A 78 2.41 14.44 -5.97
N VAL A 79 3.56 14.13 -6.55
CA VAL A 79 3.70 13.81 -7.97
C VAL A 79 3.89 12.32 -8.08
N TRP A 80 2.93 11.64 -8.73
CA TRP A 80 2.88 10.19 -8.81
C TRP A 80 3.12 9.72 -10.24
N GLY A 81 4.15 8.92 -10.45
CA GLY A 81 4.51 8.33 -11.73
C GLY A 81 3.62 7.14 -12.14
N THR A 82 4.12 6.35 -13.06
CA THR A 82 3.38 5.25 -13.69
C THR A 82 3.76 3.85 -13.17
N ALA A 83 4.69 3.77 -12.23
CA ALA A 83 5.34 2.54 -11.78
C ALA A 83 6.20 1.86 -12.87
N ASN A 84 6.58 2.60 -13.91
CA ASN A 84 7.66 2.22 -14.80
C ASN A 84 8.97 2.83 -14.27
N ASN A 85 9.78 2.01 -13.61
CA ASN A 85 10.94 2.48 -12.85
C ASN A 85 11.92 3.35 -13.67
N GLN A 86 12.18 2.98 -14.92
CA GLN A 86 13.11 3.73 -15.77
C GLN A 86 12.51 5.07 -16.20
N LYS A 87 11.25 5.08 -16.63
CA LYS A 87 10.55 6.30 -17.04
C LYS A 87 10.30 7.23 -15.86
N ASP A 88 9.88 6.69 -14.74
CA ASP A 88 9.65 7.45 -13.51
C ASP A 88 10.95 8.07 -12.99
N GLU A 89 12.07 7.38 -13.07
CA GLU A 89 13.37 7.93 -12.69
C GLU A 89 13.76 9.13 -13.57
N GLU A 90 13.60 9.03 -14.89
CA GLU A 90 13.83 10.13 -15.83
C GLU A 90 12.94 11.34 -15.52
N VAL A 91 11.62 11.09 -15.44
CA VAL A 91 10.60 12.13 -15.29
C VAL A 91 10.68 12.82 -13.93
N LEU A 92 10.70 12.05 -12.86
CA LEU A 92 10.66 12.58 -11.50
C LEU A 92 11.99 13.27 -11.11
N LYS A 93 13.13 12.87 -11.66
CA LYS A 93 14.39 13.59 -11.48
C LYS A 93 14.34 15.00 -12.11
N LEU A 94 13.83 15.09 -13.33
CA LEU A 94 13.69 16.40 -13.99
C LEU A 94 12.69 17.29 -13.24
N ILE A 95 11.60 16.73 -12.77
CA ILE A 95 10.62 17.44 -11.94
C ILE A 95 11.27 17.93 -10.65
N ALA A 96 12.03 17.06 -9.95
CA ALA A 96 12.73 17.43 -8.73
C ALA A 96 13.67 18.62 -8.94
N GLU A 97 14.47 18.62 -10.02
CA GLU A 97 15.35 19.72 -10.39
C GLU A 97 14.57 21.01 -10.65
N LYS A 98 13.50 20.95 -11.48
CA LYS A 98 12.70 22.12 -11.85
C LYS A 98 11.89 22.71 -10.70
N THR A 99 11.67 21.94 -9.64
CA THR A 99 10.88 22.33 -8.46
C THR A 99 11.72 22.38 -7.18
N GLN A 100 13.01 22.64 -7.31
CA GLN A 100 13.94 22.72 -6.18
C GLN A 100 13.35 23.56 -5.02
N ASP A 101 13.53 23.05 -3.80
CA ASP A 101 13.07 23.65 -2.53
C ASP A 101 11.54 23.82 -2.38
N ARG A 102 10.74 23.25 -3.27
CA ARG A 102 9.27 23.31 -3.19
C ARG A 102 8.68 22.22 -2.33
N ASN A 103 9.48 21.32 -1.77
CA ASN A 103 9.08 20.27 -0.84
C ASN A 103 7.92 19.38 -1.35
N LEU A 104 7.97 19.01 -2.65
CA LEU A 104 7.04 18.04 -3.22
C LEU A 104 7.27 16.66 -2.63
N CYS A 105 6.32 15.76 -2.81
CA CYS A 105 6.53 14.34 -2.57
C CYS A 105 6.59 13.60 -3.92
N LEU A 106 7.67 12.87 -4.16
CA LEU A 106 7.90 12.08 -5.37
C LEU A 106 7.47 10.64 -5.12
N ALA A 107 6.64 10.08 -5.99
CA ALA A 107 6.08 8.74 -5.89
C ALA A 107 5.86 8.12 -7.29
N PRO A 108 5.90 6.79 -7.43
CA PRO A 108 6.38 5.83 -6.44
C PRO A 108 7.91 5.76 -6.43
N VAL A 109 8.50 5.57 -5.26
CA VAL A 109 9.91 5.22 -5.14
C VAL A 109 9.99 3.74 -4.74
N GLU A 110 10.49 2.92 -5.63
CA GLU A 110 10.60 1.48 -5.48
C GLU A 110 12.07 1.04 -5.31
N GLU A 111 12.31 -0.23 -4.97
CA GLU A 111 13.67 -0.75 -4.81
C GLU A 111 14.53 -0.52 -6.07
N ALA A 112 13.95 -0.65 -7.26
CA ALA A 112 14.70 -0.52 -8.52
C ALA A 112 15.19 0.91 -8.82
N ASN A 113 14.43 1.94 -8.40
CA ASN A 113 14.73 3.35 -8.70
C ASN A 113 15.13 4.18 -7.46
N HIS A 114 15.18 3.57 -6.25
CA HIS A 114 15.39 4.29 -4.99
C HIS A 114 16.67 5.13 -4.97
N LYS A 115 17.77 4.65 -5.61
CA LYS A 115 19.04 5.38 -5.63
C LYS A 115 18.91 6.70 -6.37
N GLY A 116 18.36 6.65 -7.57
CA GLY A 116 18.21 7.83 -8.40
C GLY A 116 17.21 8.83 -7.86
N LEU A 117 16.03 8.37 -7.47
CA LEU A 117 14.97 9.23 -6.93
C LEU A 117 15.28 9.71 -5.50
N GLY A 118 15.86 8.84 -4.65
CA GLY A 118 16.30 9.22 -3.31
C GLY A 118 17.38 10.30 -3.33
N ALA A 119 18.38 10.16 -4.20
CA ALA A 119 19.42 11.17 -4.39
C ALA A 119 18.84 12.50 -4.94
N GLY A 120 17.93 12.43 -5.92
CA GLY A 120 17.24 13.61 -6.45
C GLY A 120 16.38 14.32 -5.41
N ALA A 121 15.61 13.57 -4.63
CA ALA A 121 14.81 14.11 -3.54
C ALA A 121 15.68 14.81 -2.47
N LEU A 122 16.81 14.20 -2.11
CA LEU A 122 17.77 14.77 -1.16
C LEU A 122 18.39 16.04 -1.70
N ALA A 123 18.89 16.03 -2.95
CA ALA A 123 19.58 17.15 -3.57
C ALA A 123 18.70 18.39 -3.74
N TYR A 124 17.42 18.17 -4.06
CA TYR A 124 16.47 19.26 -4.37
C TYR A 124 15.42 19.52 -3.28
N GLY A 125 15.57 18.91 -2.10
CA GLY A 125 14.75 19.22 -0.92
C GLY A 125 13.35 18.61 -0.89
N HIS A 126 13.13 17.50 -1.60
CA HIS A 126 11.82 16.84 -1.70
C HIS A 126 11.60 15.74 -0.67
N ARG A 127 10.36 15.21 -0.64
CA ARG A 127 9.93 14.01 0.07
C ARG A 127 9.80 12.85 -0.91
N VAL A 128 9.73 11.64 -0.38
CA VAL A 128 9.51 10.43 -1.18
C VAL A 128 8.38 9.60 -0.59
N ALA A 129 7.59 8.94 -1.43
CA ALA A 129 6.72 7.84 -1.03
C ALA A 129 7.40 6.53 -1.44
N ALA A 130 7.87 5.79 -0.43
CA ALA A 130 8.52 4.50 -0.59
C ALA A 130 7.46 3.43 -0.83
N SER A 131 7.32 3.00 -2.08
CA SER A 131 6.32 2.02 -2.51
C SER A 131 6.93 0.63 -2.51
N SER A 132 6.35 -0.27 -1.74
CA SER A 132 6.79 -1.66 -1.62
C SER A 132 5.65 -2.61 -1.99
N PRO A 133 5.94 -3.83 -2.43
CA PRO A 133 4.95 -4.89 -2.45
C PRO A 133 4.28 -5.06 -1.07
N ILE A 134 3.17 -5.81 -1.03
CA ILE A 134 2.41 -6.08 0.20
C ILE A 134 3.24 -6.98 1.15
N ASP A 135 4.33 -6.43 1.69
CA ASP A 135 5.26 -7.11 2.59
C ASP A 135 5.94 -6.12 3.56
N VAL A 136 5.86 -6.42 4.86
CA VAL A 136 6.43 -5.57 5.92
C VAL A 136 7.96 -5.48 5.84
N ASN A 137 8.63 -6.60 5.50
CA ASN A 137 10.08 -6.66 5.45
C ASN A 137 10.63 -5.87 4.26
N LEU A 138 9.95 -5.94 3.11
CA LEU A 138 10.33 -5.15 1.93
C LEU A 138 10.09 -3.66 2.17
N ALA A 139 9.00 -3.26 2.82
CA ALA A 139 8.77 -1.87 3.23
C ALA A 139 9.90 -1.38 4.16
N LYS A 140 10.25 -2.17 5.18
CA LYS A 140 11.36 -1.85 6.08
C LYS A 140 12.70 -1.77 5.33
N GLN A 141 12.98 -2.72 4.45
CA GLN A 141 14.20 -2.74 3.64
C GLN A 141 14.34 -1.49 2.78
N LEU A 142 13.29 -1.08 2.09
CA LEU A 142 13.29 0.12 1.27
C LEU A 142 13.56 1.38 2.10
N ASN A 143 12.95 1.49 3.29
CA ASN A 143 13.21 2.60 4.21
C ASN A 143 14.65 2.60 4.74
N ILE A 144 15.26 1.42 4.95
CA ILE A 144 16.69 1.31 5.28
C ILE A 144 17.55 1.79 4.11
N LEU A 145 17.24 1.37 2.88
CA LEU A 145 17.98 1.78 1.68
C LEU A 145 17.93 3.30 1.47
N LEU A 146 16.76 3.92 1.62
CA LEU A 146 16.60 5.38 1.54
C LEU A 146 17.36 6.09 2.67
N GLY A 147 17.30 5.58 3.91
CA GLY A 147 18.06 6.10 5.04
C GLY A 147 19.58 6.02 4.84
N ASN A 148 20.08 4.94 4.24
CA ASN A 148 21.50 4.78 3.90
C ASN A 148 21.97 5.78 2.81
N LEU A 149 21.06 6.26 1.96
CA LEU A 149 21.35 7.35 1.03
C LEU A 149 21.35 8.74 1.69
N GLY A 150 20.88 8.83 2.94
CA GLY A 150 20.75 10.10 3.68
C GLY A 150 19.36 10.72 3.60
N VAL A 151 18.36 10.07 3.02
CA VAL A 151 16.97 10.55 3.06
C VAL A 151 16.45 10.43 4.49
N ALA A 152 16.07 11.55 5.09
CA ALA A 152 15.58 11.59 6.46
C ALA A 152 14.20 10.90 6.57
N LYS A 153 13.94 10.26 7.72
CA LYS A 153 12.65 9.58 7.98
C LYS A 153 11.45 10.54 7.89
N GLU A 154 11.64 11.79 8.27
CA GLU A 154 10.62 12.85 8.20
C GLU A 154 10.28 13.27 6.77
N LYS A 155 11.11 12.88 5.80
CA LYS A 155 10.92 13.10 4.36
C LYS A 155 10.40 11.85 3.63
N THR A 156 10.13 10.77 4.35
CA THR A 156 9.70 9.49 3.77
C THR A 156 8.26 9.16 4.19
N LEU A 157 7.43 8.79 3.24
CA LEU A 157 6.13 8.14 3.44
C LEU A 157 6.25 6.67 3.08
N ILE A 158 5.45 5.81 3.69
CA ILE A 158 5.36 4.39 3.34
C ILE A 158 4.09 4.17 2.50
N ASP A 159 4.26 3.67 1.29
CA ASP A 159 3.17 3.14 0.46
C ASP A 159 3.27 1.61 0.44
N PRO A 160 2.43 0.90 1.22
CA PRO A 160 2.50 -0.56 1.33
C PRO A 160 1.76 -1.28 0.20
N THR A 161 1.51 -0.61 -0.90
CA THR A 161 0.60 -1.01 -1.98
C THR A 161 -0.87 -1.05 -1.54
N THR A 162 -1.75 -0.49 -2.34
CA THR A 162 -3.18 -0.41 -2.05
C THR A 162 -3.94 -1.47 -2.83
N GLY A 163 -4.64 -2.38 -2.15
CA GLY A 163 -5.59 -3.31 -2.74
C GLY A 163 -6.99 -2.71 -2.81
N GLY A 164 -7.73 -2.97 -3.89
CA GLY A 164 -9.13 -2.54 -4.00
C GLY A 164 -10.08 -3.41 -3.17
N LEU A 165 -11.26 -2.88 -2.86
CA LEU A 165 -12.35 -3.64 -2.22
C LEU A 165 -12.74 -4.83 -3.11
N GLY A 166 -12.65 -6.05 -2.57
CA GLY A 166 -12.84 -7.29 -3.33
C GLY A 166 -11.65 -7.71 -4.22
N TYR A 167 -10.57 -6.92 -4.22
CA TYR A 167 -9.36 -7.12 -5.03
C TYR A 167 -8.08 -6.97 -4.22
N GLY A 168 -8.04 -7.52 -3.01
CA GLY A 168 -6.84 -7.58 -2.18
C GLY A 168 -6.74 -6.54 -1.08
N LEU A 169 -7.81 -5.80 -0.78
CA LEU A 169 -7.86 -4.86 0.34
C LEU A 169 -7.43 -5.53 1.64
N GLU A 170 -7.87 -6.77 1.89
CA GLU A 170 -7.57 -7.54 3.09
C GLU A 170 -6.07 -7.80 3.29
N TYR A 171 -5.32 -7.99 2.20
CA TYR A 171 -3.86 -8.19 2.26
C TYR A 171 -3.15 -6.88 2.64
N SER A 172 -3.50 -5.77 1.99
CA SER A 172 -2.95 -4.46 2.31
C SER A 172 -3.31 -4.03 3.73
N TYR A 173 -4.56 -4.25 4.16
CA TYR A 173 -5.02 -4.02 5.53
C TYR A 173 -4.13 -4.78 6.53
N SER A 174 -3.96 -6.09 6.33
CA SER A 174 -3.13 -6.94 7.21
C SER A 174 -1.67 -6.48 7.28
N VAL A 175 -1.08 -6.08 6.15
CA VAL A 175 0.31 -5.58 6.13
C VAL A 175 0.42 -4.25 6.87
N MET A 176 -0.54 -3.34 6.71
CA MET A 176 -0.56 -2.06 7.41
C MET A 176 -0.66 -2.24 8.92
N GLU A 177 -1.54 -3.14 9.40
CA GLU A 177 -1.61 -3.47 10.83
C GLU A 177 -0.26 -3.98 11.35
N ARG A 178 0.41 -4.86 10.61
CA ARG A 178 1.74 -5.38 10.98
C ARG A 178 2.79 -4.28 11.00
N ILE A 179 2.78 -3.35 10.04
CA ILE A 179 3.67 -2.18 10.03
C ILE A 179 3.42 -1.35 11.29
N ARG A 180 2.17 -1.02 11.63
CA ARG A 180 1.81 -0.26 12.83
C ARG A 180 2.17 -1.01 14.11
N MET A 181 1.92 -2.31 14.16
CA MET A 181 2.31 -3.12 15.32
C MET A 181 3.82 -3.14 15.52
N ALA A 182 4.61 -3.31 14.45
CA ALA A 182 6.07 -3.26 14.57
C ALA A 182 6.55 -1.87 15.02
N ALA A 183 5.99 -0.81 14.46
CA ALA A 183 6.31 0.58 14.85
C ALA A 183 5.99 0.88 16.32
N LEU A 184 4.84 0.40 16.82
CA LEU A 184 4.34 0.74 18.16
C LEU A 184 4.83 -0.20 19.26
N THR A 185 4.91 -1.51 18.99
CA THR A 185 5.23 -2.49 20.03
C THR A 185 6.70 -2.91 20.04
N GLN A 186 7.36 -2.85 18.89
CA GLN A 186 8.80 -3.16 18.74
C GLN A 186 9.65 -1.90 18.64
N GLU A 187 9.02 -0.71 18.63
CA GLU A 187 9.68 0.59 18.49
C GLU A 187 10.56 0.66 17.22
N ASP A 188 10.12 -0.03 16.15
CA ASP A 188 10.87 -0.09 14.89
C ASP A 188 10.82 1.24 14.16
N GLU A 189 11.87 2.06 14.34
CA GLU A 189 11.98 3.39 13.73
C GLU A 189 11.88 3.39 12.20
N LYS A 190 12.16 2.27 11.54
CA LYS A 190 12.09 2.15 10.08
C LYS A 190 10.65 1.96 9.56
N LEU A 191 9.70 1.76 10.47
CA LEU A 191 8.28 1.57 10.16
C LEU A 191 7.38 2.64 10.81
N GLN A 192 7.96 3.68 11.45
CA GLN A 192 7.22 4.75 12.11
C GLN A 192 6.78 5.88 11.17
N MET A 193 7.20 5.86 9.91
CA MET A 193 6.80 6.87 8.93
C MET A 193 5.30 6.82 8.63
N PRO A 194 4.71 7.94 8.17
CA PRO A 194 3.30 7.97 7.78
C PRO A 194 3.00 7.02 6.64
N LEU A 195 1.82 6.38 6.69
CA LEU A 195 1.30 5.49 5.65
C LEU A 195 0.41 6.27 4.67
N ILE A 196 0.57 5.97 3.37
CA ILE A 196 -0.23 6.55 2.29
C ILE A 196 -0.86 5.44 1.44
N ASN A 197 -2.13 5.62 1.05
CA ASN A 197 -2.85 4.67 0.21
C ASN A 197 -3.56 5.36 -0.96
N ASN A 198 -3.34 4.84 -2.17
CA ASN A 198 -3.93 5.35 -3.40
C ASN A 198 -5.25 4.64 -3.72
N ILE A 199 -6.28 4.93 -2.93
CA ILE A 199 -7.58 4.25 -2.95
C ILE A 199 -8.37 4.60 -4.22
N GLY A 200 -8.37 5.88 -4.61
CA GLY A 200 -9.10 6.32 -5.80
C GLY A 200 -8.64 5.57 -7.04
N HIS A 201 -7.32 5.39 -7.21
CA HIS A 201 -6.79 4.63 -8.34
C HIS A 201 -7.29 3.18 -8.37
N GLU A 202 -7.27 2.49 -7.20
CA GLU A 202 -7.61 1.08 -7.12
C GLU A 202 -9.10 0.81 -7.25
N VAL A 203 -9.94 1.60 -6.60
CA VAL A 203 -11.40 1.39 -6.62
C VAL A 203 -11.98 1.67 -8.00
N TRP A 204 -11.63 2.81 -8.60
CA TRP A 204 -12.26 3.24 -9.85
C TRP A 204 -11.80 2.47 -11.10
N LYS A 205 -10.77 1.64 -11.03
CA LYS A 205 -10.40 0.68 -12.08
C LYS A 205 -11.13 -0.65 -11.98
N SER A 206 -11.84 -0.91 -10.86
CA SER A 206 -12.59 -2.16 -10.69
C SER A 206 -13.80 -2.22 -11.62
N LYS A 207 -14.19 -3.43 -12.01
CA LYS A 207 -15.34 -3.65 -12.89
C LYS A 207 -16.62 -3.12 -12.26
N GLU A 208 -16.80 -3.34 -10.98
CA GLU A 208 -17.99 -2.93 -10.22
C GLU A 208 -18.16 -1.41 -10.21
N ALA A 209 -17.09 -0.64 -10.13
CA ALA A 209 -17.16 0.82 -10.18
C ALA A 209 -17.54 1.33 -11.59
N GLY A 210 -17.21 0.59 -12.65
CA GLY A 210 -17.48 0.96 -14.04
C GLY A 210 -18.75 0.37 -14.63
N THR A 211 -19.34 -0.71 -14.05
CA THR A 211 -20.49 -1.42 -14.59
C THR A 211 -21.76 -0.58 -14.55
N GLY A 212 -22.46 -0.49 -15.67
CA GLY A 212 -23.73 0.22 -15.82
C GLY A 212 -24.88 -0.46 -15.08
N LEU A 213 -26.00 0.28 -14.98
CA LEU A 213 -27.21 -0.24 -14.36
C LEU A 213 -27.86 -1.38 -15.16
N GLU A 214 -27.78 -1.30 -16.51
CA GLU A 214 -28.38 -2.28 -17.40
C GLU A 214 -27.63 -3.61 -17.35
N ASP A 215 -26.29 -3.57 -17.15
CA ASP A 215 -25.43 -4.76 -17.08
C ASP A 215 -25.54 -5.50 -15.75
N ALA A 216 -25.78 -4.77 -14.64
CA ALA A 216 -25.84 -5.34 -13.31
C ALA A 216 -26.85 -4.61 -12.40
N PRO A 217 -28.16 -4.70 -12.67
CA PRO A 217 -29.19 -4.00 -11.89
C PRO A 217 -29.22 -4.44 -10.42
N GLN A 218 -28.83 -5.68 -10.13
CA GLN A 218 -28.75 -6.21 -8.75
C GLN A 218 -27.65 -5.56 -7.91
N GLN A 219 -26.72 -4.84 -8.52
CA GLN A 219 -25.68 -4.10 -7.81
C GLN A 219 -26.10 -2.66 -7.45
N GLY A 220 -27.33 -2.27 -7.81
CA GLY A 220 -27.89 -0.96 -7.51
C GLY A 220 -27.33 0.16 -8.40
N ASP A 221 -27.53 1.38 -7.93
CA ASP A 221 -27.13 2.60 -8.65
C ASP A 221 -25.59 2.65 -8.84
N PRO A 222 -25.08 2.81 -10.08
CA PRO A 222 -23.65 2.78 -10.37
C PRO A 222 -22.85 3.88 -9.67
N GLU A 223 -23.37 5.10 -9.59
CA GLU A 223 -22.71 6.22 -8.94
C GLU A 223 -22.64 6.01 -7.43
N LYS A 224 -23.76 5.66 -6.80
CA LYS A 224 -23.79 5.36 -5.36
C LYS A 224 -22.88 4.20 -5.00
N ARG A 225 -22.87 3.14 -5.82
CA ARG A 225 -22.02 1.96 -5.62
C ARG A 225 -20.54 2.32 -5.64
N ALA A 226 -20.08 3.03 -6.68
CA ALA A 226 -18.65 3.39 -6.81
C ALA A 226 -18.19 4.33 -5.69
N VAL A 227 -19.02 5.33 -5.33
CA VAL A 227 -18.75 6.21 -4.18
C VAL A 227 -18.68 5.44 -2.87
N LEU A 228 -19.59 4.48 -2.64
CA LEU A 228 -19.56 3.63 -1.44
C LEU A 228 -18.33 2.73 -1.41
N MET A 229 -17.94 2.12 -2.54
CA MET A 229 -16.73 1.31 -2.62
C MET A 229 -15.49 2.11 -2.23
N GLU A 230 -15.36 3.34 -2.75
CA GLU A 230 -14.23 4.21 -2.42
C GLU A 230 -14.26 4.64 -0.95
N THR A 231 -15.44 5.03 -0.45
CA THR A 231 -15.62 5.47 0.94
C THR A 231 -15.32 4.35 1.93
N VAL A 232 -15.88 3.15 1.71
CA VAL A 232 -15.66 1.98 2.59
C VAL A 232 -14.20 1.56 2.58
N SER A 233 -13.56 1.52 1.40
CA SER A 233 -12.13 1.24 1.31
C SER A 233 -11.31 2.25 2.10
N ALA A 234 -11.61 3.56 1.98
CA ALA A 234 -10.91 4.60 2.72
C ALA A 234 -11.06 4.44 4.24
N VAL A 235 -12.29 4.13 4.70
CA VAL A 235 -12.55 3.87 6.12
C VAL A 235 -11.74 2.66 6.62
N CYS A 236 -11.72 1.57 5.87
CA CYS A 236 -10.91 0.40 6.22
C CYS A 236 -9.43 0.75 6.34
N TYR A 237 -8.87 1.50 5.38
CA TYR A 237 -7.48 1.90 5.42
C TYR A 237 -7.14 2.87 6.57
N LEU A 238 -8.03 3.80 6.89
CA LEU A 238 -7.87 4.67 8.06
C LEU A 238 -7.85 3.85 9.35
N LEU A 239 -8.73 2.86 9.49
CA LEU A 239 -8.76 1.95 10.64
C LEU A 239 -7.52 1.05 10.72
N ALA A 240 -6.93 0.68 9.57
CA ALA A 240 -5.66 -0.04 9.51
C ALA A 240 -4.43 0.85 9.81
N GLY A 241 -4.64 2.17 9.96
CA GLY A 241 -3.59 3.11 10.34
C GLY A 241 -3.03 3.96 9.19
N SER A 242 -3.75 4.13 8.08
CA SER A 242 -3.37 5.10 7.04
C SER A 242 -3.41 6.53 7.59
N ASP A 243 -2.38 7.32 7.28
CA ASP A 243 -2.34 8.75 7.61
C ASP A 243 -2.83 9.61 6.44
N ILE A 244 -2.64 9.11 5.21
CA ILE A 244 -3.01 9.82 3.98
C ILE A 244 -3.79 8.87 3.08
N VAL A 245 -5.03 9.24 2.77
CA VAL A 245 -5.88 8.52 1.81
C VAL A 245 -6.09 9.37 0.56
N ILE A 246 -5.77 8.82 -0.59
CA ILE A 246 -5.95 9.47 -1.89
C ILE A 246 -7.30 9.04 -2.45
N LEU A 247 -8.20 10.00 -2.62
CA LEU A 247 -9.56 9.79 -3.11
C LEU A 247 -9.78 10.53 -4.42
N ARG A 248 -10.60 9.97 -5.28
CA ARG A 248 -10.98 10.55 -6.57
C ARG A 248 -12.25 11.36 -6.48
N HIS A 249 -13.32 10.79 -5.92
CA HIS A 249 -14.65 11.41 -5.95
C HIS A 249 -14.86 12.35 -4.76
N PRO A 250 -15.35 13.58 -4.96
CA PRO A 250 -15.56 14.55 -3.88
C PRO A 250 -16.61 14.10 -2.85
N GLU A 251 -17.58 13.32 -3.26
CA GLU A 251 -18.58 12.76 -2.35
C GLU A 251 -17.98 11.74 -1.40
N SER A 252 -17.03 10.93 -1.86
CA SER A 252 -16.25 10.04 -1.00
C SER A 252 -15.43 10.83 0.03
N VAL A 253 -14.83 11.95 -0.38
CA VAL A 253 -14.13 12.86 0.54
C VAL A 253 -15.05 13.37 1.63
N ARG A 254 -16.25 13.82 1.26
CA ARG A 254 -17.28 14.29 2.21
C ARG A 254 -17.67 13.19 3.21
N LEU A 255 -17.96 11.99 2.71
CA LEU A 255 -18.38 10.86 3.56
C LEU A 255 -17.27 10.39 4.50
N VAL A 256 -16.03 10.32 4.01
CA VAL A 256 -14.86 9.96 4.84
C VAL A 256 -14.64 10.99 5.95
N ARG A 257 -14.76 12.28 5.66
CA ARG A 257 -14.70 13.33 6.69
C ARG A 257 -15.81 13.23 7.72
N LEU A 258 -17.04 12.93 7.29
CA LEU A 258 -18.13 12.67 8.22
C LEU A 258 -17.83 11.48 9.14
N PHE A 259 -17.24 10.42 8.60
CA PHE A 259 -16.84 9.27 9.41
C PHE A 259 -15.77 9.63 10.44
N ILE A 260 -14.73 10.36 10.01
CA ILE A 260 -13.67 10.84 10.90
C ILE A 260 -14.26 11.72 12.02
N ASP A 261 -15.13 12.65 11.65
CA ASP A 261 -15.78 13.55 12.61
C ASP A 261 -16.63 12.78 13.64
N LEU A 262 -17.44 11.82 13.18
CA LEU A 262 -18.20 10.94 14.07
C LEU A 262 -17.31 10.10 15.00
N LEU A 263 -16.18 9.64 14.52
CA LEU A 263 -15.26 8.84 15.31
C LEU A 263 -14.56 9.67 16.40
N LEU A 264 -14.14 10.89 16.05
CA LEU A 264 -13.39 11.77 16.96
C LEU A 264 -14.28 12.50 17.97
N ASN A 265 -15.44 12.99 17.51
CA ASN A 265 -16.31 13.86 18.28
C ASN A 265 -17.56 13.16 18.82
N GLY A 266 -17.76 11.90 18.44
CA GLY A 266 -18.97 11.15 18.74
C GLY A 266 -20.19 11.69 17.96
N GLY A 267 -21.39 11.24 18.35
CA GLY A 267 -22.63 11.67 17.74
C GLY A 267 -23.34 10.56 16.97
N SER A 268 -24.23 10.95 16.06
CA SER A 268 -25.05 10.03 15.28
C SER A 268 -24.98 10.35 13.79
N ALA A 269 -25.00 9.30 12.98
CA ALA A 269 -25.21 9.43 11.53
C ALA A 269 -26.65 9.78 11.16
N GLN A 270 -27.58 9.72 12.11
CA GLN A 270 -28.99 10.05 11.88
C GLN A 270 -29.15 11.51 11.44
N GLY A 271 -29.91 11.74 10.38
CA GLY A 271 -30.11 13.07 9.80
C GLY A 271 -28.96 13.61 8.96
N LYS A 272 -27.86 12.87 8.82
CA LYS A 272 -26.81 13.24 7.86
C LYS A 272 -27.28 12.93 6.43
N PRO A 273 -27.00 13.82 5.46
CA PRO A 273 -27.43 13.60 4.08
C PRO A 273 -26.72 12.37 3.49
N GLY A 274 -27.47 11.56 2.76
CA GLY A 274 -26.94 10.44 2.00
C GLY A 274 -26.00 10.87 0.87
N ILE A 275 -25.74 9.98 -0.07
CA ILE A 275 -24.89 10.26 -1.23
C ILE A 275 -25.60 11.24 -2.18
N HIS A 276 -24.96 12.36 -2.46
CA HIS A 276 -25.41 13.32 -3.44
C HIS A 276 -25.04 12.85 -4.84
N LYS A 277 -26.05 12.45 -5.62
CA LYS A 277 -25.87 12.05 -7.01
C LYS A 277 -25.65 13.24 -7.92
N ARG A 278 -24.84 13.07 -8.94
CA ARG A 278 -24.59 14.04 -10.02
C ARG A 278 -25.07 13.55 -11.38
N LEU A 279 -25.23 12.21 -11.49
CA LEU A 279 -25.83 11.61 -12.69
C LEU A 279 -27.32 11.41 -12.49
N GLU A 280 -28.07 11.75 -13.53
CA GLU A 280 -29.47 11.33 -13.62
C GLU A 280 -29.53 9.81 -13.82
N GLY A 281 -30.37 9.13 -13.07
CA GLY A 281 -30.51 7.68 -13.15
C GLY A 281 -31.85 7.24 -12.56
N LYS A 282 -32.36 6.13 -13.05
CA LYS A 282 -33.57 5.48 -12.48
C LYS A 282 -33.19 4.99 -11.07
N GLU A 283 -34.06 5.25 -10.10
CA GLU A 283 -33.94 4.58 -8.81
C GLU A 283 -34.17 3.10 -8.97
N VAL A 284 -33.27 2.33 -8.34
CA VAL A 284 -33.32 0.87 -8.34
C VAL A 284 -34.02 0.42 -7.09
N ASP A 285 -35.18 -0.24 -7.25
CA ASP A 285 -35.85 -0.90 -6.13
C ASP A 285 -35.13 -2.23 -5.80
N LEU A 286 -34.12 -2.14 -4.93
CA LEU A 286 -33.37 -3.31 -4.46
C LEU A 286 -34.25 -4.27 -3.64
N ALA A 287 -35.33 -3.78 -3.01
CA ALA A 287 -36.25 -4.61 -2.26
C ALA A 287 -37.04 -5.51 -3.20
N ALA A 288 -37.54 -4.95 -4.32
CA ALA A 288 -38.23 -5.72 -5.35
C ALA A 288 -37.32 -6.77 -6.00
N LEU A 289 -36.05 -6.43 -6.29
CA LEU A 289 -35.05 -7.36 -6.82
C LEU A 289 -34.73 -8.48 -5.81
N SER A 290 -34.63 -8.15 -4.53
CA SER A 290 -34.38 -9.13 -3.46
C SER A 290 -35.56 -10.07 -3.28
N ALA A 291 -36.80 -9.57 -3.32
CA ALA A 291 -38.02 -10.38 -3.24
C ALA A 291 -38.13 -11.39 -4.40
N ALA A 292 -37.78 -10.97 -5.63
CA ALA A 292 -37.74 -11.84 -6.80
C ALA A 292 -36.67 -12.95 -6.65
N ALA A 293 -35.50 -12.62 -6.13
CA ALA A 293 -34.45 -13.61 -5.85
C ALA A 293 -34.83 -14.61 -4.76
N ALA A 294 -35.56 -14.17 -3.73
CA ALA A 294 -36.06 -15.04 -2.66
C ALA A 294 -37.20 -15.96 -3.18
N ALA A 295 -38.07 -15.49 -4.06
CA ALA A 295 -39.09 -16.31 -4.71
C ALA A 295 -38.50 -17.37 -5.63
N GLY A 296 -37.45 -17.05 -6.37
CA GLY A 296 -36.71 -18.00 -7.20
C GLY A 296 -36.00 -19.11 -6.41
N ARG A 297 -35.55 -18.83 -5.19
CA ARG A 297 -34.92 -19.84 -4.30
C ARG A 297 -35.91 -20.85 -3.69
N LYS A 298 -37.19 -20.52 -3.57
CA LYS A 298 -38.22 -21.43 -3.05
C LYS A 298 -38.51 -22.62 -3.97
N ASN A 299 -38.07 -22.59 -5.21
CA ASN A 299 -38.25 -23.66 -6.19
C ASN A 299 -37.05 -24.63 -6.30
N ILE A 300 -35.96 -24.41 -5.55
CA ILE A 300 -34.90 -25.39 -5.43
C ILE A 300 -35.23 -26.19 -4.16
N GLY A 301 -35.81 -27.39 -4.37
CA GLY A 301 -36.34 -28.25 -3.35
C GLY A 301 -35.45 -28.40 -2.13
N ALA A 302 -36.07 -28.33 -0.96
CA ALA A 302 -35.45 -28.65 0.30
C ALA A 302 -34.92 -30.10 0.22
N ALA A 303 -33.61 -30.24 0.35
CA ALA A 303 -33.01 -31.54 0.55
C ALA A 303 -33.57 -32.14 1.87
N PRO A 304 -33.94 -33.44 1.89
CA PRO A 304 -34.47 -34.04 3.09
C PRO A 304 -33.43 -34.01 4.22
N GLN A 305 -33.84 -33.46 5.36
CA GLN A 305 -33.08 -33.60 6.60
C GLN A 305 -32.99 -35.05 6.97
N ALA A 306 -31.79 -35.62 6.91
CA ALA A 306 -31.52 -36.93 7.47
C ALA A 306 -31.57 -36.85 8.99
N GLU A 307 -32.58 -37.48 9.59
CA GLU A 307 -32.64 -37.77 11.04
C GLU A 307 -31.41 -38.62 11.43
N VAL A 308 -30.57 -38.05 12.28
CA VAL A 308 -29.49 -38.79 12.91
C VAL A 308 -30.09 -39.61 14.07
N LYS A 309 -30.35 -40.88 13.82
CA LYS A 309 -30.56 -41.88 14.90
C LYS A 309 -29.20 -42.21 15.50
N ALA A 310 -29.09 -41.98 16.79
CA ALA A 310 -27.97 -42.44 17.59
C ALA A 310 -28.06 -43.98 17.79
N GLU A 311 -27.08 -44.72 17.31
CA GLU A 311 -26.86 -46.10 17.71
C GLU A 311 -25.36 -46.43 17.77
N GLY A 312 -24.95 -46.82 18.95
CA GLY A 312 -24.04 -47.90 19.31
C GLY A 312 -22.61 -47.94 18.83
N ALA A 313 -21.71 -47.75 19.76
CA ALA A 313 -20.28 -48.00 19.65
C ALA A 313 -19.93 -49.41 19.11
N LYS A 314 -19.05 -49.45 18.08
CA LYS A 314 -18.11 -50.58 17.89
C LYS A 314 -16.79 -50.07 17.34
N LYS A 315 -15.73 -50.39 18.06
CA LYS A 315 -14.32 -50.21 17.64
C LYS A 315 -14.04 -51.15 16.48
N GLU A 316 -13.50 -50.61 15.39
CA GLU A 316 -12.71 -51.40 14.44
C GLU A 316 -11.52 -50.58 13.95
N GLN A 317 -10.36 -51.23 14.02
CA GLN A 317 -9.07 -50.76 13.55
C GLN A 317 -9.10 -50.60 12.04
N VAL A 318 -8.59 -49.49 11.54
CA VAL A 318 -8.22 -49.38 10.14
C VAL A 318 -6.80 -48.86 10.02
N ALA A 319 -6.06 -49.64 9.29
CA ALA A 319 -4.68 -49.42 8.87
C ALA A 319 -4.53 -48.21 7.98
N GLY A 320 -3.29 -47.70 7.96
CA GLY A 320 -2.79 -46.50 7.32
C GLY A 320 -3.23 -46.24 5.88
N LEU A 321 -3.34 -44.95 5.61
CA LEU A 321 -3.19 -44.37 4.29
C LEU A 321 -2.28 -43.16 4.43
N GLU A 322 -1.08 -43.33 3.89
CA GLU A 322 -0.06 -42.30 3.74
C GLU A 322 -0.56 -41.19 2.83
N ASN A 323 -0.39 -39.97 3.30
CA ASN A 323 -0.71 -38.76 2.53
C ASN A 323 0.57 -38.27 1.88
N ASP A 324 0.72 -38.63 0.60
CA ASP A 324 1.85 -38.24 -0.26
C ASP A 324 1.49 -36.90 -0.93
N ASN A 325 2.03 -35.80 -0.42
CA ASN A 325 2.00 -34.50 -1.09
C ASN A 325 3.30 -33.72 -0.78
N GLN A 326 4.39 -34.18 -1.39
CA GLN A 326 5.62 -33.39 -1.53
C GLN A 326 5.68 -32.80 -2.95
N PRO A 327 6.03 -31.53 -3.14
CA PRO A 327 6.24 -30.97 -4.46
C PRO A 327 7.58 -31.43 -5.06
N LYS A 328 7.52 -31.91 -6.29
CA LYS A 328 8.69 -32.33 -7.11
C LYS A 328 9.59 -31.14 -7.42
N PRO A 329 10.92 -31.31 -7.38
CA PRO A 329 11.87 -30.32 -7.83
C PRO A 329 11.96 -30.29 -9.38
N ALA A 330 12.19 -29.08 -9.92
CA ALA A 330 12.38 -28.83 -11.34
C ALA A 330 13.69 -29.43 -11.86
N PRO A 331 13.78 -29.81 -13.16
CA PRO A 331 14.92 -30.52 -13.71
C PRO A 331 16.12 -29.60 -13.98
N ALA A 332 17.29 -30.10 -13.61
CA ALA A 332 18.59 -29.48 -13.83
C ALA A 332 18.94 -29.35 -15.31
N ALA A 333 19.46 -28.21 -15.69
CA ALA A 333 19.98 -27.93 -17.03
C ALA A 333 21.30 -28.69 -17.24
N ARG A 334 21.37 -29.36 -18.38
CA ARG A 334 22.46 -30.19 -18.89
C ARG A 334 23.60 -29.29 -19.33
N THR A 335 24.78 -29.44 -18.72
CA THR A 335 26.05 -28.91 -19.19
C THR A 335 26.57 -29.75 -20.34
N GLU A 336 26.67 -29.18 -21.52
CA GLU A 336 27.50 -29.73 -22.60
C GLU A 336 28.91 -29.11 -22.55
N LYS A 337 29.89 -29.98 -22.37
CA LYS A 337 31.32 -29.72 -22.61
C LYS A 337 31.59 -29.71 -24.10
N LYS A 338 32.27 -28.69 -24.60
CA LYS A 338 33.14 -28.84 -25.77
C LYS A 338 34.49 -28.17 -25.54
N SER A 339 35.47 -28.95 -25.89
CA SER A 339 36.91 -28.85 -25.67
C SER A 339 37.62 -28.02 -26.74
N GLN A 340 38.82 -27.49 -26.32
CA GLN A 340 40.07 -27.27 -27.09
C GLN A 340 40.07 -26.19 -28.18
N SER A 341 41.00 -25.25 -28.13
CA SER A 341 42.40 -25.40 -28.44
C SER A 341 43.25 -24.13 -28.14
N GLU A 342 44.36 -24.35 -27.56
CA GLU A 342 45.71 -23.78 -27.55
C GLU A 342 46.08 -22.61 -28.48
N LYS A 343 46.90 -21.77 -27.92
CA LYS A 343 48.20 -21.13 -28.29
C LYS A 343 48.15 -19.67 -27.83
N GLY A 344 49.05 -19.13 -27.07
CA GLY A 344 50.46 -19.30 -26.82
C GLY A 344 51.09 -17.93 -26.75
N VAL A 345 52.05 -17.80 -25.86
CA VAL A 345 53.24 -16.93 -25.93
C VAL A 345 53.22 -15.54 -25.27
N ASN A 346 53.83 -15.52 -24.11
CA ASN A 346 55.06 -14.82 -23.68
C ASN A 346 55.03 -13.39 -23.12
N GLN A 347 55.48 -13.33 -21.88
CA GLN A 347 56.64 -12.56 -21.32
C GLN A 347 56.47 -11.05 -21.20
N LYS A 348 56.78 -10.38 -20.07
CA LYS A 348 57.92 -10.37 -19.14
C LYS A 348 57.57 -9.43 -17.96
N GLN A 349 57.92 -9.82 -16.76
CA GLN A 349 58.84 -9.24 -15.77
C GLN A 349 58.81 -7.71 -15.57
N ALA A 350 58.83 -7.12 -14.40
CA ALA A 350 59.53 -7.22 -13.13
C ALA A 350 58.92 -6.17 -12.21
N GLY A 351 58.97 -6.12 -10.93
CA GLY A 351 59.83 -6.49 -9.89
C GLY A 351 59.32 -5.88 -8.58
N SER A 352 59.52 -6.61 -7.51
CA SER A 352 59.39 -6.14 -6.12
C SER A 352 60.52 -5.18 -5.74
N PRO A 353 60.53 -4.51 -4.59
CA PRO A 353 60.69 -5.22 -3.32
C PRO A 353 59.93 -4.62 -2.10
N ALA A 354 59.81 -5.47 -1.09
CA ALA A 354 59.54 -5.10 0.30
C ALA A 354 60.85 -4.63 1.00
N PRO A 355 60.74 -4.02 2.18
CA PRO A 355 61.38 -4.65 3.33
C PRO A 355 60.49 -4.63 4.60
N GLU A 356 60.43 -5.75 5.33
CA GLU A 356 61.05 -6.05 6.66
C GLU A 356 60.77 -5.01 7.76
N SER A 357 60.36 -5.31 8.91
CA SER A 357 60.33 -6.30 9.97
C SER A 357 60.43 -5.58 11.32
N ALA A 358 59.78 -6.06 12.29
CA ALA A 358 60.02 -6.11 13.72
C ALA A 358 58.69 -6.02 14.49
N GLY A 359 58.24 -6.88 15.36
CA GLY A 359 58.85 -7.83 16.25
C GLY A 359 58.11 -7.75 17.57
N VAL A 360 57.64 -8.92 18.09
CA VAL A 360 57.49 -9.22 19.54
C VAL A 360 56.33 -8.51 20.25
N SER A 361 55.37 -9.10 20.95
CA SER A 361 55.32 -10.20 21.92
C SER A 361 53.89 -10.47 22.37
N LYS A 362 53.56 -11.70 22.67
CA LYS A 362 52.44 -12.11 23.52
C LYS A 362 52.73 -11.86 25.00
N PRO A 363 51.74 -11.66 25.84
CA PRO A 363 51.63 -12.50 27.01
C PRO A 363 50.24 -13.07 27.29
N GLU A 364 50.21 -14.33 27.56
CA GLU A 364 49.74 -15.05 28.75
C GLU A 364 48.30 -14.91 29.23
N LYS A 365 47.71 -16.11 29.32
CA LYS A 365 46.45 -16.45 29.96
C LYS A 365 46.52 -16.27 31.48
N GLN A 366 45.54 -15.58 32.07
CA GLN A 366 45.15 -15.82 33.45
C GLN A 366 43.66 -16.13 33.54
N GLN A 367 43.41 -17.36 33.98
CA GLN A 367 42.09 -17.83 34.47
C GLN A 367 41.76 -17.11 35.77
N MET A 368 40.59 -16.51 35.85
CA MET A 368 39.92 -16.23 37.09
C MET A 368 38.50 -16.76 37.08
N GLN A 369 38.30 -17.88 37.74
CA GLN A 369 37.03 -18.43 38.14
C GLN A 369 36.34 -17.41 39.10
N LYS A 370 35.14 -16.98 38.74
CA LYS A 370 34.19 -16.40 39.69
C LYS A 370 32.87 -17.15 39.60
N THR A 371 32.59 -17.82 40.70
CA THR A 371 31.39 -18.53 41.05
C THR A 371 30.17 -17.61 41.01
N LEU A 372 29.14 -18.03 40.23
CA LEU A 372 27.80 -17.41 40.19
C LEU A 372 26.87 -18.14 41.15
N PRO A 373 26.00 -17.44 41.92
CA PRO A 373 24.99 -18.09 42.72
C PRO A 373 23.80 -18.56 41.89
N ARG A 374 23.40 -19.81 42.11
CA ARG A 374 22.20 -20.45 41.56
C ARG A 374 20.96 -19.67 41.99
N ARG A 375 20.24 -19.08 41.06
CA ARG A 375 18.89 -18.53 41.28
C ARG A 375 17.92 -19.47 40.56
N ASN A 376 17.12 -20.20 41.36
CA ASN A 376 16.01 -21.03 40.89
C ASN A 376 15.00 -20.14 40.18
N LYS A 377 14.95 -20.19 38.83
CA LYS A 377 13.80 -19.71 38.06
C LYS A 377 12.84 -20.87 37.90
N LYS A 378 11.65 -20.78 38.49
CA LYS A 378 10.50 -21.58 38.11
C LYS A 378 10.23 -21.29 36.64
N GLU A 379 10.43 -22.23 35.76
CA GLU A 379 9.99 -22.15 34.36
C GLU A 379 8.47 -22.02 34.35
N ALA A 380 7.98 -20.86 33.93
CA ALA A 380 6.57 -20.68 33.65
C ALA A 380 6.24 -21.41 32.34
N LEU A 381 5.19 -22.20 32.37
CA LEU A 381 4.64 -22.87 31.17
C LEU A 381 4.44 -21.85 30.04
N PRO A 382 4.70 -22.20 28.77
CA PRO A 382 4.47 -21.30 27.65
C PRO A 382 2.99 -20.91 27.59
N LYS A 383 2.74 -19.63 27.42
CA LYS A 383 1.37 -19.08 27.33
C LYS A 383 0.69 -19.61 26.08
N THR A 384 -0.61 -19.84 26.18
CA THR A 384 -1.41 -20.17 25.02
C THR A 384 -1.60 -18.94 24.12
N PRO A 385 -1.82 -19.09 22.79
CA PRO A 385 -2.05 -17.95 21.89
C PRO A 385 -3.16 -17.00 22.37
N ALA A 386 -4.22 -17.53 23.00
CA ALA A 386 -5.29 -16.71 23.58
C ALA A 386 -4.83 -15.88 24.77
N GLN A 387 -3.93 -16.41 25.62
CA GLN A 387 -3.34 -15.66 26.74
C GLN A 387 -2.38 -14.57 26.27
N GLU A 388 -1.64 -14.81 25.19
CA GLU A 388 -0.79 -13.81 24.57
C GLU A 388 -1.60 -12.65 23.99
N GLN A 389 -2.74 -12.95 23.33
CA GLN A 389 -3.66 -11.93 22.83
C GLN A 389 -4.26 -11.09 23.96
N LEU A 390 -4.70 -11.71 25.07
CA LEU A 390 -5.22 -11.00 26.23
C LEU A 390 -4.17 -10.08 26.88
N ASP A 391 -2.93 -10.54 27.00
CA ASP A 391 -1.82 -9.74 27.50
C ASP A 391 -1.51 -8.54 26.59
N LEU A 392 -1.63 -8.74 25.26
CA LEU A 392 -1.43 -7.68 24.27
C LEU A 392 -2.51 -6.60 24.38
N VAL A 393 -3.79 -7.01 24.45
CA VAL A 393 -4.92 -6.09 24.67
C VAL A 393 -4.75 -5.30 25.97
N GLY A 394 -4.33 -5.95 27.04
CA GLY A 394 -4.07 -5.29 28.31
C GLY A 394 -2.89 -4.30 28.26
N LYS A 395 -1.87 -4.54 27.43
CA LYS A 395 -0.79 -3.57 27.19
C LYS A 395 -1.25 -2.36 26.37
N LEU A 396 -2.06 -2.61 25.34
CA LEU A 396 -2.64 -1.55 24.50
C LEU A 396 -3.55 -0.63 25.34
N ALA A 397 -4.43 -1.19 26.16
CA ALA A 397 -5.28 -0.41 27.05
C ALA A 397 -4.46 0.51 27.98
N ARG A 398 -3.43 -0.03 28.63
CA ARG A 398 -2.53 0.79 29.52
C ARG A 398 -1.77 1.88 28.77
N ASN A 399 -1.41 1.65 27.50
CA ASN A 399 -0.74 2.66 26.69
C ASN A 399 -1.71 3.75 26.23
N LEU A 400 -2.95 3.40 25.88
CA LEU A 400 -4.01 4.35 25.58
C LEU A 400 -4.33 5.22 26.81
N ASP A 401 -4.44 4.65 28.01
CA ASP A 401 -4.66 5.39 29.24
C ASP A 401 -3.51 6.38 29.52
N ARG A 402 -2.27 5.99 29.20
CA ARG A 402 -1.09 6.87 29.36
C ARG A 402 -1.11 8.04 28.37
N ILE A 403 -1.55 7.80 27.13
CA ILE A 403 -1.64 8.82 26.07
C ILE A 403 -2.76 9.81 26.37
N HIS A 404 -3.86 9.34 26.96
CA HIS A 404 -5.02 10.18 27.28
C HIS A 404 -4.95 10.81 28.70
N GLY A 405 -3.82 10.65 29.42
CA GLY A 405 -3.59 11.34 30.70
C GLY A 405 -4.52 10.90 31.82
N ARG A 406 -4.97 9.66 31.81
CA ARG A 406 -5.76 9.04 32.88
C ARG A 406 -4.98 7.97 33.62
#